data_ba6c7395a2f95d215a7091e39b00fa21
#
_entry.id   ba6c7395a2f95d215a7091e39b00fa21
#
_cell.length_a   1.000
_cell.length_b   1.000
_cell.length_c   1.000
_cell.angle_alpha   90.00
_cell.angle_beta   90.00
_cell.angle_gamma   90.00
#
_symmetry.space_group_name_H-M   'P 1'
#
loop_
_entity.id
_entity.type
_entity.pdbx_description
1 polymer ?
#
loop_
_entity_poly.entity_id
_entity_poly.type
_entity_poly.pdbx_seq_one_letter_code
_entity_poly.pdbx_strand_id
1 'polypeptide(L)'
;MLCNVVRKPIEVIFREFLGTARDQAAGGAAWSASGDVKYHLGTAYDRSYPDGRKVRIELLPNPSHLEAVNPLVVGKARARMDAQGDARGDAVLPVIVHGDAAFAGQGVVYETMQMVALEAYGTGGTIHVICNNQVGFAATPEQGRSTM
;
A
#
# COMPACT_ATOMS: atom_id res chain seq x y z
N MET A 1 9.59 4.01 -2.99
CA MET A 1 9.04 3.25 -1.85
C MET A 1 9.78 1.93 -1.61
N LEU A 2 9.78 0.96 -2.53
CA LEU A 2 10.38 -0.37 -2.33
C LEU A 2 11.85 -0.32 -1.86
N CYS A 3 12.72 0.42 -2.53
CA CYS A 3 14.13 0.52 -2.14
C CYS A 3 14.36 1.39 -0.90
N ASN A 4 13.78 2.58 -0.87
CA ASN A 4 14.15 3.60 0.13
C ASN A 4 13.40 3.46 1.46
N VAL A 5 12.19 2.90 1.44
CA VAL A 5 11.36 2.73 2.65
C VAL A 5 11.46 1.31 3.18
N VAL A 6 11.10 0.31 2.36
CA VAL A 6 11.11 -1.09 2.78
C VAL A 6 12.44 -1.82 2.50
N ARG A 7 13.45 -1.12 2.04
CA ARG A 7 14.82 -1.61 1.86
C ARG A 7 14.95 -2.86 0.97
N LYS A 8 14.02 -3.05 0.02
CA LYS A 8 14.12 -4.16 -0.93
C LYS A 8 15.32 -3.92 -1.86
N PRO A 9 16.27 -4.87 -1.98
CA PRO A 9 17.42 -4.70 -2.86
C PRO A 9 16.99 -4.48 -4.31
N ILE A 10 17.65 -3.54 -4.98
CA ILE A 10 17.29 -3.15 -6.35
C ILE A 10 17.48 -4.30 -7.34
N GLU A 11 18.50 -5.13 -7.11
CA GLU A 11 18.79 -6.32 -7.90
C GLU A 11 17.64 -7.35 -7.82
N VAL A 12 17.01 -7.47 -6.65
CA VAL A 12 15.83 -8.34 -6.46
C VAL A 12 14.66 -7.81 -7.27
N ILE A 13 14.44 -6.49 -7.26
CA ILE A 13 13.37 -5.86 -8.04
C ILE A 13 13.58 -6.12 -9.54
N PHE A 14 14.81 -5.91 -10.05
CA PHE A 14 15.11 -6.18 -11.46
C PHE A 14 14.97 -7.66 -11.84
N ARG A 15 15.41 -8.57 -10.98
CA ARG A 15 15.20 -10.01 -11.21
C ARG A 15 13.73 -10.38 -11.26
N GLU A 16 12.92 -9.79 -10.43
CA GLU A 16 11.48 -9.98 -10.45
C GLU A 16 10.85 -9.50 -11.76
N PHE A 17 11.32 -8.37 -12.33
CA PHE A 17 10.89 -7.90 -13.66
C PHE A 17 11.30 -8.88 -14.78
N LEU A 18 12.44 -9.55 -14.65
CA LEU A 18 12.89 -10.55 -15.62
C LEU A 18 12.20 -11.91 -15.45
N GLY A 19 11.35 -12.09 -14.44
CA GLY A 19 10.66 -13.35 -14.18
C GLY A 19 11.57 -14.46 -13.62
N THR A 20 12.83 -14.17 -13.31
CA THR A 20 13.84 -15.16 -12.87
C THR A 20 13.90 -15.38 -11.36
N ALA A 21 13.15 -14.62 -10.57
CA ALA A 21 13.33 -14.59 -9.12
C ALA A 21 12.77 -15.82 -8.38
N ARG A 22 11.99 -16.66 -9.02
CA ARG A 22 11.34 -17.82 -8.37
C ARG A 22 11.99 -19.17 -8.61
N ASP A 23 12.84 -19.31 -9.63
CA ASP A 23 13.41 -20.61 -10.01
C ASP A 23 14.49 -21.11 -9.06
N GLN A 24 15.03 -20.30 -8.17
CA GLN A 24 16.17 -20.67 -7.33
C GLN A 24 15.84 -20.90 -5.86
N ALA A 25 14.67 -20.55 -5.36
CA ALA A 25 14.35 -20.64 -3.93
C ALA A 25 13.41 -21.78 -3.53
N ALA A 26 12.81 -22.48 -4.50
CA ALA A 26 11.92 -23.61 -4.23
C ALA A 26 12.19 -24.74 -5.23
N GLY A 27 12.83 -25.78 -4.79
CA GLY A 27 12.95 -27.04 -5.51
C GLY A 27 11.57 -27.70 -5.70
N GLY A 28 10.76 -27.24 -6.62
CA GLY A 28 9.48 -27.84 -6.93
C GLY A 28 8.61 -26.96 -7.80
N ALA A 29 8.23 -27.48 -8.97
CA ALA A 29 7.24 -27.00 -9.93
C ALA A 29 7.36 -25.53 -10.34
N ALA A 30 7.98 -25.31 -11.49
CA ALA A 30 8.04 -24.01 -12.17
C ALA A 30 6.64 -23.48 -12.50
N TRP A 31 6.08 -22.68 -11.62
CA TRP A 31 5.03 -21.74 -11.99
C TRP A 31 5.73 -20.55 -12.64
N SER A 32 5.73 -20.53 -13.97
CA SER A 32 6.08 -19.34 -14.74
C SER A 32 5.14 -18.21 -14.34
N ALA A 33 5.52 -17.45 -13.33
CA ALA A 33 4.80 -16.25 -12.99
C ALA A 33 5.06 -15.24 -14.09
N SER A 34 4.05 -14.94 -14.90
CA SER A 34 4.04 -13.76 -15.76
C SER A 34 4.45 -12.53 -14.95
N GLY A 35 5.29 -11.68 -15.54
CA GLY A 35 5.78 -10.48 -14.87
C GLY A 35 4.60 -9.63 -14.38
N ASP A 36 4.55 -9.39 -13.07
CA ASP A 36 3.60 -8.46 -12.46
C ASP A 36 4.34 -7.22 -11.96
N VAL A 37 3.62 -6.13 -11.79
CA VAL A 37 4.16 -4.91 -11.20
C VAL A 37 4.50 -5.18 -9.74
N LYS A 38 5.76 -4.96 -9.36
CA LYS A 38 6.36 -5.55 -8.15
C LYS A 38 5.82 -5.05 -6.82
N TYR A 39 5.22 -3.87 -6.77
CA TYR A 39 4.52 -3.40 -5.59
C TYR A 39 3.19 -4.13 -5.35
N HIS A 40 2.60 -4.79 -6.37
CA HIS A 40 1.40 -5.62 -6.22
C HIS A 40 1.63 -6.83 -5.32
N LEU A 41 2.87 -7.34 -5.25
CA LEU A 41 3.20 -8.54 -4.46
C LEU A 41 3.19 -8.30 -2.96
N GLY A 42 3.24 -7.05 -2.54
CA GLY A 42 3.42 -6.70 -1.14
C GLY A 42 4.81 -7.04 -0.62
N THR A 43 5.13 -6.56 0.55
CA THR A 43 6.38 -6.88 1.26
C THR A 43 6.31 -6.38 2.69
N ALA A 44 7.21 -6.86 3.56
CA ALA A 44 7.34 -6.38 4.92
C ALA A 44 8.81 -6.13 5.26
N TYR A 45 9.06 -5.15 6.13
CA TYR A 45 10.37 -4.77 6.58
C TYR A 45 10.33 -4.28 8.04
N ASP A 46 11.21 -4.82 8.87
CA ASP A 46 11.39 -4.38 10.26
C ASP A 46 12.51 -3.34 10.33
N ARG A 47 12.15 -2.10 10.58
CA ARG A 47 13.09 -0.98 10.69
C ARG A 47 13.50 -0.80 12.15
N SER A 48 14.81 -0.84 12.41
CA SER A 48 15.40 -0.50 13.70
C SER A 48 15.94 0.93 13.69
N TYR A 49 15.77 1.63 14.78
CA TYR A 49 16.27 2.99 15.00
C TYR A 49 17.41 2.99 16.02
N PRO A 50 18.29 4.01 16.01
CA PRO A 50 19.43 4.10 16.96
C PRO A 50 19.02 4.12 18.43
N ASP A 51 17.81 4.57 18.74
CA ASP A 51 17.23 4.60 20.08
C ASP A 51 16.63 3.26 20.55
N GLY A 52 16.82 2.20 19.77
CA GLY A 52 16.33 0.85 20.06
C GLY A 52 14.88 0.58 19.62
N ARG A 53 14.15 1.59 19.17
CA ARG A 53 12.80 1.39 18.66
C ARG A 53 12.81 0.55 17.38
N LYS A 54 11.78 -0.27 17.23
CA LYS A 54 11.53 -1.06 16.01
C LYS A 54 10.15 -0.73 15.47
N VAL A 55 10.07 -0.55 14.17
CA VAL A 55 8.81 -0.31 13.46
C VAL A 55 8.70 -1.33 12.33
N ARG A 56 7.62 -2.09 12.34
CA ARG A 56 7.27 -2.97 11.24
C ARG A 56 6.53 -2.19 10.17
N ILE A 57 7.08 -2.19 8.97
CA ILE A 57 6.48 -1.55 7.79
C ILE A 57 5.96 -2.67 6.89
N GLU A 58 4.68 -2.66 6.57
CA GLU A 58 4.05 -3.62 5.68
C GLU A 58 3.45 -2.91 4.47
N LEU A 59 3.84 -3.31 3.28
CA LEU A 59 3.17 -2.95 2.04
C LEU A 59 2.20 -4.08 1.67
N LEU A 60 0.92 -3.79 1.60
CA LEU A 60 -0.07 -4.79 1.25
C LEU A 60 0.04 -5.19 -0.22
N PRO A 61 -0.15 -6.48 -0.54
CA PRO A 61 -0.46 -6.87 -1.91
C PRO A 61 -1.68 -6.10 -2.42
N ASN A 62 -1.60 -5.59 -3.62
CA ASN A 62 -2.68 -4.81 -4.19
C ASN A 62 -2.81 -5.05 -5.70
N PRO A 63 -4.02 -5.03 -6.27
CA PRO A 63 -4.23 -5.18 -7.71
C PRO A 63 -3.97 -3.86 -8.45
N SER A 64 -3.97 -3.91 -9.78
CA SER A 64 -3.91 -2.71 -10.64
C SER A 64 -5.19 -1.86 -10.59
N HIS A 65 -6.22 -2.30 -9.87
CA HIS A 65 -7.44 -1.53 -9.65
C HIS A 65 -7.14 -0.43 -8.64
N LEU A 66 -6.94 0.78 -9.14
CA LEU A 66 -6.61 1.95 -8.32
C LEU A 66 -7.67 2.13 -7.22
N GLU A 67 -7.20 2.46 -6.03
CA GLU A 67 -8.00 2.72 -4.82
C GLU A 67 -8.69 1.48 -4.18
N ALA A 68 -8.75 0.33 -4.86
CA ALA A 68 -9.37 -0.87 -4.30
C ALA A 68 -8.71 -1.39 -3.01
N VAL A 69 -7.43 -1.05 -2.79
CA VAL A 69 -6.68 -1.43 -1.59
C VAL A 69 -7.02 -0.57 -0.36
N ASN A 70 -7.68 0.57 -0.52
CA ASN A 70 -7.96 1.50 0.59
C ASN A 70 -8.71 0.84 1.75
N PRO A 71 -9.88 0.22 1.54
CA PRO A 71 -10.60 -0.46 2.61
C PRO A 71 -9.81 -1.64 3.20
N LEU A 72 -8.97 -2.30 2.40
CA LEU A 72 -8.12 -3.40 2.88
C LEU A 72 -7.04 -2.91 3.85
N VAL A 73 -6.43 -1.75 3.58
CA VAL A 73 -5.44 -1.12 4.47
C VAL A 73 -6.09 -0.76 5.80
N VAL A 74 -7.25 -0.10 5.76
CA VAL A 74 -7.98 0.29 6.97
C VAL A 74 -8.42 -0.93 7.76
N GLY A 75 -9.02 -1.93 7.10
CA GLY A 75 -9.46 -3.17 7.73
C GLY A 75 -8.30 -3.96 8.35
N LYS A 76 -7.15 -4.05 7.68
CA LYS A 76 -5.97 -4.70 8.25
C LYS A 76 -5.40 -3.94 9.44
N ALA A 77 -5.38 -2.61 9.39
CA ALA A 77 -4.95 -1.79 10.52
C ALA A 77 -5.85 -2.02 11.72
N ARG A 78 -7.17 -2.01 11.54
CA ARG A 78 -8.15 -2.31 12.59
C ARG A 78 -7.94 -3.70 13.19
N ALA A 79 -7.80 -4.72 12.38
CA ALA A 79 -7.54 -6.09 12.86
C ALA A 79 -6.23 -6.20 13.65
N ARG A 80 -5.20 -5.43 13.28
CA ARG A 80 -3.94 -5.36 14.05
C ARG A 80 -4.14 -4.67 15.40
N MET A 81 -4.88 -3.59 15.44
CA MET A 81 -5.22 -2.89 16.69
C MET A 81 -5.98 -3.83 17.63
N ASP A 82 -7.01 -4.50 17.15
CA ASP A 82 -7.79 -5.46 17.94
C ASP A 82 -6.93 -6.60 18.48
N ALA A 83 -6.07 -7.17 17.65
CA ALA A 83 -5.17 -8.26 18.05
C ALA A 83 -4.13 -7.85 19.10
N GLN A 84 -3.78 -6.57 19.18
CA GLN A 84 -2.82 -6.01 20.14
C GLN A 84 -3.48 -5.37 21.36
N GLY A 85 -4.81 -5.29 21.39
CA GLY A 85 -5.53 -4.56 22.43
C GLY A 85 -5.31 -3.05 22.38
N ASP A 86 -4.98 -2.51 21.21
CA ASP A 86 -4.72 -1.09 20.99
C ASP A 86 -6.03 -0.30 20.80
N ALA A 87 -6.74 -0.08 21.89
CA ALA A 87 -8.02 0.62 21.88
C ALA A 87 -7.89 2.12 21.49
N ARG A 88 -6.70 2.70 21.56
CA ARG A 88 -6.46 4.13 21.25
C ARG A 88 -5.95 4.37 19.85
N GLY A 89 -5.50 3.34 19.14
CA GLY A 89 -4.90 3.47 17.83
C GLY A 89 -3.49 4.09 17.85
N ASP A 90 -2.74 3.86 18.92
CA ASP A 90 -1.40 4.43 19.11
C ASP A 90 -0.28 3.59 18.50
N ALA A 91 -0.53 2.30 18.23
CA ALA A 91 0.48 1.35 17.81
C ALA A 91 0.48 1.06 16.29
N VAL A 92 -0.63 1.31 15.60
CA VAL A 92 -0.77 1.00 14.18
C VAL A 92 -1.18 2.25 13.39
N LEU A 93 -0.40 2.58 12.38
CA LEU A 93 -0.66 3.73 11.51
C LEU A 93 -0.93 3.26 10.08
N PRO A 94 -2.17 3.35 9.58
CA PRO A 94 -2.45 3.14 8.15
C PRO A 94 -1.96 4.33 7.33
N VAL A 95 -1.27 4.04 6.22
CA VAL A 95 -0.79 5.05 5.27
C VAL A 95 -1.16 4.60 3.87
N ILE A 96 -1.83 5.45 3.11
CA ILE A 96 -2.24 5.18 1.73
C ILE A 96 -1.63 6.23 0.81
N VAL A 97 -1.01 5.76 -0.27
CA VAL A 97 -0.40 6.63 -1.29
C VAL A 97 -1.25 6.56 -2.55
N HIS A 98 -1.69 7.72 -3.01
CA HIS A 98 -2.63 7.86 -4.13
C HIS A 98 -2.00 8.59 -5.32
N GLY A 99 -2.50 8.30 -6.52
CA GLY A 99 -2.45 9.25 -7.63
C GLY A 99 -3.63 10.23 -7.51
N ASP A 100 -3.43 11.46 -7.91
CA ASP A 100 -4.42 12.54 -7.76
C ASP A 100 -5.72 12.28 -8.53
N ALA A 101 -5.62 11.82 -9.77
CA ALA A 101 -6.79 11.53 -10.60
C ALA A 101 -7.66 10.40 -10.03
N ALA A 102 -7.03 9.33 -9.54
CA ALA A 102 -7.74 8.21 -8.92
C ALA A 102 -8.37 8.62 -7.59
N PHE A 103 -7.65 9.35 -6.76
CA PHE A 103 -8.14 9.87 -5.47
C PHE A 103 -9.40 10.73 -5.66
N ALA A 104 -9.38 11.66 -6.61
CA ALA A 104 -10.50 12.55 -6.87
C ALA A 104 -11.67 11.87 -7.63
N GLY A 105 -11.36 10.85 -8.45
CA GLY A 105 -12.32 10.26 -9.38
C GLY A 105 -12.98 8.95 -8.93
N GLN A 106 -12.40 8.25 -7.96
CA GLN A 106 -12.88 6.94 -7.53
C GLN A 106 -13.79 7.02 -6.29
N GLY A 107 -15.02 6.54 -6.42
CA GLY A 107 -16.01 6.57 -5.33
C GLY A 107 -15.58 5.81 -4.07
N VAL A 108 -14.81 4.74 -4.22
CA VAL A 108 -14.30 3.92 -3.11
C VAL A 108 -13.45 4.71 -2.11
N VAL A 109 -12.82 5.80 -2.52
CA VAL A 109 -12.09 6.71 -1.62
C VAL A 109 -13.04 7.31 -0.59
N TYR A 110 -14.14 7.90 -1.06
CA TYR A 110 -15.16 8.50 -0.21
C TYR A 110 -15.88 7.46 0.65
N GLU A 111 -16.19 6.29 0.10
CA GLU A 111 -16.80 5.19 0.83
C GLU A 111 -15.89 4.72 1.97
N THR A 112 -14.60 4.59 1.72
CA THR A 112 -13.62 4.25 2.76
C THR A 112 -13.55 5.33 3.84
N MET A 113 -13.55 6.60 3.46
CA MET A 113 -13.54 7.72 4.41
C MET A 113 -14.79 7.77 5.29
N GLN A 114 -15.96 7.39 4.77
CA GLN A 114 -17.19 7.33 5.57
C GLN A 114 -17.12 6.31 6.71
N MET A 115 -16.31 5.26 6.58
CA MET A 115 -16.16 4.25 7.63
C MET A 115 -15.39 4.75 8.85
N VAL A 116 -14.60 5.82 8.73
CA VAL A 116 -13.72 6.33 9.80
C VAL A 116 -14.49 6.70 11.07
N ALA A 117 -15.71 7.19 10.94
CA ALA A 117 -16.55 7.60 12.07
C ALA A 117 -17.34 6.43 12.69
N LEU A 118 -17.26 5.23 12.12
CA LEU A 118 -17.98 4.07 12.64
C LEU A 118 -17.11 3.32 13.66
N GLU A 119 -17.64 3.07 14.84
CA GLU A 119 -16.91 2.47 15.97
C GLU A 119 -16.19 1.16 15.58
N ALA A 120 -16.86 0.27 14.82
CA ALA A 120 -16.30 -1.02 14.40
C ALA A 120 -15.21 -0.91 13.32
N TYR A 121 -15.09 0.23 12.62
CA TYR A 121 -14.18 0.42 11.49
C TYR A 121 -13.08 1.45 11.76
N GLY A 122 -13.24 2.28 12.79
CA GLY A 122 -12.29 3.35 13.10
C GLY A 122 -10.90 2.82 13.44
N THR A 123 -9.87 3.51 12.92
CA THR A 123 -8.44 3.21 13.14
C THR A 123 -7.72 4.34 13.86
N GLY A 124 -8.42 5.32 14.43
CA GLY A 124 -7.81 6.51 15.01
C GLY A 124 -7.32 7.52 13.97
N GLY A 125 -7.33 7.17 12.70
CA GLY A 125 -6.94 8.02 11.57
C GLY A 125 -6.14 7.25 10.52
N THR A 126 -6.07 7.83 9.32
CA THR A 126 -5.30 7.31 8.18
C THR A 126 -4.55 8.48 7.53
N ILE A 127 -3.26 8.29 7.24
CA ILE A 127 -2.51 9.29 6.48
C ILE A 127 -2.70 9.01 4.99
N HIS A 128 -3.18 10.01 4.27
CA HIS A 128 -3.29 9.99 2.81
C HIS A 128 -2.19 10.87 2.20
N VAL A 129 -1.37 10.27 1.34
CA VAL A 129 -0.32 10.96 0.59
C VAL A 129 -0.72 11.01 -0.87
N ILE A 130 -1.01 12.17 -1.40
CA ILE A 130 -1.44 12.35 -2.79
C ILE A 130 -0.25 12.81 -3.63
N CYS A 131 0.15 11.96 -4.59
CA CYS A 131 1.13 12.30 -5.61
C CYS A 131 0.43 13.04 -6.74
N ASN A 132 0.30 14.36 -6.61
CA ASN A 132 -0.35 15.19 -7.61
C ASN A 132 0.59 15.43 -8.81
N ASN A 133 0.66 14.47 -9.71
CA ASN A 133 1.41 14.56 -10.95
C ASN A 133 0.54 14.98 -12.15
N GLN A 134 -0.76 15.20 -11.92
CA GLN A 134 -1.74 15.61 -12.93
C GLN A 134 -1.86 14.61 -14.11
N VAL A 135 -1.53 13.34 -13.85
CA VAL A 135 -1.64 12.27 -14.85
C VAL A 135 -2.87 11.43 -14.54
N GLY A 136 -3.85 11.49 -15.41
CA GLY A 136 -5.01 10.60 -15.44
C GLY A 136 -4.87 9.59 -16.58
N PHE A 137 -5.36 8.36 -16.40
CA PHE A 137 -5.21 7.31 -17.41
C PHE A 137 -5.93 7.63 -18.74
N ALA A 138 -7.06 8.33 -18.67
CA ALA A 138 -7.87 8.68 -19.83
C ALA A 138 -8.32 10.16 -19.82
N ALA A 139 -7.65 11.02 -19.06
CA ALA A 139 -8.00 12.42 -18.91
C ALA A 139 -6.77 13.31 -19.01
N THR A 140 -6.91 14.46 -19.63
CA THR A 140 -5.90 15.52 -19.58
C THR A 140 -5.90 16.21 -18.20
N PRO A 141 -4.85 16.95 -17.82
CA PRO A 141 -4.86 17.72 -16.58
C PRO A 141 -6.08 18.64 -16.44
N GLU A 142 -6.48 19.30 -17.53
CA GLU A 142 -7.62 20.22 -17.55
C GLU A 142 -8.97 19.50 -17.33
N GLN A 143 -9.03 18.21 -17.63
CA GLN A 143 -10.21 17.37 -17.42
C GLN A 143 -10.20 16.69 -16.04
N GLY A 144 -9.06 16.69 -15.39
CA GLY A 144 -8.89 16.14 -14.05
C GLY A 144 -9.42 17.10 -12.97
N ARG A 145 -9.97 16.56 -11.89
CA ARG A 145 -10.48 17.36 -10.76
C ARG A 145 -9.37 17.90 -9.85
N SER A 146 -8.16 17.42 -10.03
CA SER A 146 -6.99 17.75 -9.20
C SER A 146 -6.13 18.88 -9.76
N THR A 147 -6.60 19.61 -10.76
CA THR A 147 -5.87 20.68 -11.42
C THR A 147 -5.87 22.02 -10.66
N MET A 148 -6.56 22.10 -9.54
CA MET A 148 -6.61 23.31 -8.69
C MET A 148 -5.72 23.17 -7.47
#